data_9b9ce467d5ec549f90974817b0a1ae22
#
_entry.id   9b9ce467d5ec549f90974817b0a1ae22
#
_cell.length_a   1.000
_cell.length_b   1.000
_cell.length_c   1.000
_cell.angle_alpha   90.00
_cell.angle_beta   90.00
_cell.angle_gamma   90.00
#
_symmetry.space_group_name_H-M   'P 1'
#
loop_
_entity.id
_entity.type
_entity.pdbx_description
1 polymer ?
#
loop_
_entity_poly.entity_id
_entity_poly.type
_entity_poly.pdbx_seq_one_letter_code
_entity_poly.pdbx_strand_id
1 'polypeptide(L)'
;MLAFATAALATCGGSDSPMSAGTRLALGTWGGNNVAVIATDSITHVHVGCTFGDFPGNVTLDANGRFAINGAYMLHAFPVAVGPSMPAQLSGQVIGATLTFAIAVNDTVAKQVVSLGPGTVELGKVPNMGACPVCAIPGMTHALLIKPSRRK
;
A
#
# COMPACT_ATOMS: atom_id res chain seq x y z
N MET A 1 -39.57 53.55 18.75
CA MET A 1 -38.23 52.99 18.75
C MET A 1 -38.32 51.48 18.61
N LEU A 2 -38.12 50.96 17.38
CA LEU A 2 -38.08 49.53 17.09
C LEU A 2 -36.65 49.05 17.10
N ALA A 3 -36.29 48.12 17.97
CA ALA A 3 -34.98 47.47 18.00
C ALA A 3 -35.03 46.22 17.11
N PHE A 4 -34.24 46.18 16.06
CA PHE A 4 -34.02 45.01 15.24
C PHE A 4 -32.89 44.16 15.85
N ALA A 5 -33.19 42.95 16.26
CA ALA A 5 -32.22 41.97 16.68
C ALA A 5 -31.76 41.19 15.46
N THR A 6 -30.51 41.36 15.05
CA THR A 6 -29.85 40.56 14.01
C THR A 6 -29.32 39.27 14.60
N ALA A 7 -29.90 38.14 14.25
CA ALA A 7 -29.38 36.82 14.57
C ALA A 7 -28.24 36.47 13.61
N ALA A 8 -27.01 36.30 14.16
CA ALA A 8 -25.86 35.79 13.41
C ALA A 8 -25.95 34.26 13.31
N LEU A 9 -26.16 33.75 12.10
CA LEU A 9 -26.03 32.33 11.80
C LEU A 9 -24.53 31.97 11.74
N ALA A 10 -24.06 31.24 12.75
CA ALA A 10 -22.75 30.62 12.72
C ALA A 10 -22.79 29.42 11.78
N THR A 11 -22.24 29.57 10.57
CA THR A 11 -21.97 28.46 9.66
C THR A 11 -20.75 27.71 10.20
N CYS A 12 -20.96 26.50 10.76
CA CYS A 12 -19.89 25.54 10.95
C CYS A 12 -19.39 25.08 9.57
N GLY A 13 -18.47 25.84 9.00
CA GLY A 13 -17.68 25.41 7.87
C GLY A 13 -16.75 24.31 8.34
N GLY A 14 -16.93 23.07 7.84
CA GLY A 14 -15.95 22.01 7.98
C GLY A 14 -14.63 22.50 7.41
N SER A 15 -13.65 22.67 8.28
CA SER A 15 -12.29 23.01 7.87
C SER A 15 -11.65 21.80 7.24
N ASP A 16 -11.75 21.66 5.92
CA ASP A 16 -10.73 20.95 5.16
C ASP A 16 -9.44 21.77 5.31
N SER A 17 -8.72 21.53 6.39
CA SER A 17 -7.41 22.17 6.59
C SER A 17 -6.51 21.72 5.46
N PRO A 18 -5.97 22.64 4.62
CA PRO A 18 -4.97 22.26 3.63
C PRO A 18 -3.81 21.62 4.38
N MET A 19 -3.45 20.38 4.00
CA MET A 19 -2.30 19.69 4.56
C MET A 19 -1.07 20.61 4.39
N SER A 20 -0.49 21.02 5.49
CA SER A 20 0.72 21.84 5.48
C SER A 20 1.85 21.10 4.76
N ALA A 21 2.62 21.80 3.93
CA ALA A 21 3.84 21.26 3.33
C ALA A 21 4.75 20.71 4.46
N GLY A 22 5.16 19.43 4.33
CA GLY A 22 5.93 18.76 5.37
C GLY A 22 5.11 17.87 6.32
N THR A 23 3.80 17.72 6.11
CA THR A 23 3.01 16.71 6.82
C THR A 23 3.53 15.29 6.47
N ARG A 24 3.64 14.44 7.49
CA ARG A 24 4.09 13.06 7.27
C ARG A 24 2.91 12.12 7.05
N LEU A 25 3.16 11.04 6.34
CA LEU A 25 2.22 9.93 6.22
C LEU A 25 1.88 9.43 7.64
N ALA A 26 0.61 9.27 7.94
CA ALA A 26 0.19 8.75 9.25
C ALA A 26 0.75 7.34 9.48
N LEU A 27 1.32 7.14 10.67
CA LEU A 27 1.89 5.86 11.07
C LEU A 27 0.79 4.81 11.25
N GLY A 28 1.13 3.57 10.97
CA GLY A 28 0.23 2.43 11.15
C GLY A 28 0.03 1.61 9.90
N THR A 29 -1.01 0.78 9.93
CA THR A 29 -1.38 -0.11 8.83
C THR A 29 -2.43 0.56 7.96
N TRP A 30 -2.15 0.58 6.66
CA TRP A 30 -3.06 0.98 5.60
C TRP A 30 -3.43 -0.26 4.81
N GLY A 31 -4.69 -0.68 4.86
CA GLY A 31 -5.16 -1.91 4.23
C GLY A 31 -6.01 -1.67 3.00
N GLY A 32 -5.83 -2.52 2.00
CA GLY A 32 -6.61 -2.54 0.78
C GLY A 32 -6.88 -3.96 0.30
N ASN A 33 -7.39 -4.09 -0.91
CA ASN A 33 -7.62 -5.38 -1.53
C ASN A 33 -6.38 -5.79 -2.32
N ASN A 34 -5.71 -6.83 -1.87
CA ASN A 34 -4.45 -7.35 -2.41
C ASN A 34 -3.27 -6.34 -2.36
N VAL A 35 -3.39 -5.31 -1.51
CA VAL A 35 -2.36 -4.31 -1.26
C VAL A 35 -2.35 -3.92 0.22
N ALA A 36 -1.17 -3.57 0.73
CA ALA A 36 -0.99 -3.07 2.10
C ALA A 36 0.19 -2.09 2.15
N VAL A 37 0.10 -1.12 3.06
CA VAL A 37 1.23 -0.26 3.43
C VAL A 37 1.32 -0.22 4.95
N ILE A 38 2.53 -0.45 5.48
CA ILE A 38 2.83 -0.32 6.90
C ILE A 38 3.83 0.83 7.04
N ALA A 39 3.35 1.95 7.57
CA ALA A 39 4.17 3.13 7.79
C ALA A 39 4.66 3.17 9.23
N THR A 40 5.98 3.28 9.41
CA THR A 40 6.66 3.50 10.69
C THR A 40 7.54 4.76 10.60
N ASP A 41 8.17 5.15 11.70
CA ASP A 41 9.10 6.29 11.69
C ASP A 41 10.35 6.05 10.85
N SER A 42 10.75 4.79 10.68
CA SER A 42 12.02 4.40 10.05
C SER A 42 11.86 3.77 8.67
N ILE A 43 10.69 3.22 8.36
CA ILE A 43 10.46 2.50 7.12
C ILE A 43 8.99 2.55 6.71
N THR A 44 8.75 2.61 5.41
CA THR A 44 7.45 2.38 4.79
C THR A 44 7.51 1.06 4.02
N HIS A 45 6.87 0.03 4.56
CA HIS A 45 6.80 -1.31 3.98
C HIS A 45 5.55 -1.45 3.13
N VAL A 46 5.67 -1.91 1.89
CA VAL A 46 4.56 -1.98 0.93
C VAL A 46 4.43 -3.37 0.34
N HIS A 47 3.21 -3.89 0.36
CA HIS A 47 2.85 -5.11 -0.35
C HIS A 47 1.94 -4.82 -1.55
N VAL A 48 2.22 -5.46 -2.68
CA VAL A 48 1.31 -5.56 -3.83
C VAL A 48 1.22 -7.03 -4.22
N GLY A 49 0.08 -7.65 -3.94
CA GLY A 49 -0.05 -9.10 -4.09
C GLY A 49 0.95 -9.84 -3.21
N CYS A 50 1.69 -10.75 -3.83
CA CYS A 50 2.70 -11.58 -3.18
C CYS A 50 4.12 -11.00 -3.26
N THR A 51 4.25 -9.74 -3.60
CA THR A 51 5.52 -9.03 -3.69
C THR A 51 5.58 -7.91 -2.68
N PHE A 52 6.77 -7.47 -2.29
CA PHE A 52 6.91 -6.43 -1.28
C PHE A 52 8.17 -5.59 -1.49
N GLY A 53 8.18 -4.43 -0.84
CA GLY A 53 9.34 -3.55 -0.84
C GLY A 53 9.40 -2.65 0.37
N ASP A 54 10.59 -2.12 0.60
CA ASP A 54 10.94 -1.29 1.73
C ASP A 54 11.47 0.06 1.25
N PHE A 55 10.89 1.13 1.79
CA PHE A 55 11.23 2.51 1.47
C PHE A 55 11.68 3.19 2.76
N PRO A 56 12.96 3.66 2.85
CA PRO A 56 13.52 4.22 4.07
C PRO A 56 12.79 5.48 4.53
N GLY A 57 12.58 5.57 5.83
CA GLY A 57 12.00 6.71 6.51
C GLY A 57 10.47 6.77 6.44
N ASN A 58 9.94 7.77 7.14
CA ASN A 58 8.55 8.14 7.03
C ASN A 58 8.35 9.08 5.84
N VAL A 59 7.33 8.83 5.05
CA VAL A 59 6.98 9.60 3.86
C VAL A 59 6.58 11.03 4.22
N THR A 60 7.25 12.01 3.60
CA THR A 60 6.85 13.42 3.69
C THR A 60 5.93 13.76 2.53
N LEU A 61 4.81 14.40 2.84
CA LEU A 61 3.79 14.80 1.88
C LEU A 61 3.99 16.28 1.48
N ASP A 62 3.73 16.58 0.23
CA ASP A 62 3.62 17.97 -0.23
C ASP A 62 2.27 18.59 0.18
N ALA A 63 2.05 19.86 -0.18
CA ALA A 63 0.82 20.58 0.13
C ALA A 63 -0.46 19.98 -0.49
N ASN A 64 -0.31 19.10 -1.49
CA ASN A 64 -1.41 18.39 -2.14
C ASN A 64 -1.54 16.95 -1.65
N GLY A 65 -0.82 16.57 -0.60
CA GLY A 65 -0.77 15.22 -0.06
C GLY A 65 -0.02 14.22 -0.95
N ARG A 66 0.79 14.68 -1.91
CA ARG A 66 1.56 13.83 -2.82
C ARG A 66 2.96 13.57 -2.31
N PHE A 67 3.53 12.47 -2.73
CA PHE A 67 4.91 12.10 -2.42
C PHE A 67 5.54 11.22 -3.50
N ALA A 68 6.87 11.19 -3.50
CA ALA A 68 7.67 10.21 -4.23
C ALA A 68 8.92 9.93 -3.41
N ILE A 69 9.19 8.66 -3.10
CA ILE A 69 10.36 8.21 -2.34
C ILE A 69 11.02 7.02 -3.04
N ASN A 70 12.33 6.94 -2.91
CA ASN A 70 13.10 5.83 -3.44
C ASN A 70 13.33 4.78 -2.36
N GLY A 71 13.40 3.53 -2.79
CA GLY A 71 13.65 2.38 -1.93
C GLY A 71 14.02 1.15 -2.74
N ALA A 72 13.65 0.00 -2.23
CA ALA A 72 13.94 -1.28 -2.86
C ALA A 72 12.71 -2.17 -2.86
N TYR A 73 12.53 -2.95 -3.93
CA TYR A 73 11.36 -3.80 -4.11
C TYR A 73 11.73 -5.18 -4.62
N MET A 74 11.04 -6.20 -4.14
CA MET A 74 11.25 -7.59 -4.53
C MET A 74 10.07 -8.09 -5.36
N LEU A 75 10.30 -8.34 -6.66
CA LEU A 75 9.28 -8.80 -7.60
C LEU A 75 8.98 -10.30 -7.47
N HIS A 76 9.91 -11.08 -6.88
CA HIS A 76 9.78 -12.52 -6.70
C HIS A 76 9.95 -12.88 -5.22
N ALA A 77 8.91 -12.59 -4.44
CA ALA A 77 8.97 -12.69 -2.98
C ALA A 77 8.27 -13.94 -2.42
N PHE A 78 7.57 -14.71 -3.24
CA PHE A 78 6.80 -15.87 -2.78
C PHE A 78 6.93 -17.07 -3.74
N PRO A 79 6.92 -18.32 -3.28
CA PRO A 79 6.78 -18.82 -1.91
C PRO A 79 8.01 -18.67 -1.04
N VAL A 80 9.14 -18.40 -1.65
CA VAL A 80 10.42 -18.08 -1.01
C VAL A 80 10.95 -16.83 -1.70
N ALA A 81 11.44 -15.85 -0.97
CA ALA A 81 12.07 -14.67 -1.53
C ALA A 81 13.26 -15.10 -2.42
N VAL A 82 13.04 -15.14 -3.72
CA VAL A 82 14.03 -15.53 -4.71
C VAL A 82 14.26 -14.33 -5.64
N GLY A 83 15.47 -13.89 -5.67
CA GLY A 83 15.87 -12.78 -6.52
C GLY A 83 16.38 -11.59 -5.73
N PRO A 84 17.00 -10.65 -6.42
CA PRO A 84 17.52 -9.45 -5.81
C PRO A 84 16.40 -8.50 -5.42
N SER A 85 16.63 -7.72 -4.37
CA SER A 85 15.89 -6.51 -4.11
C SER A 85 16.34 -5.46 -5.14
N MET A 86 15.40 -4.86 -5.87
CA MET A 86 15.66 -3.98 -7.00
C MET A 86 15.37 -2.53 -6.65
N PRO A 87 16.09 -1.55 -7.19
CA PRO A 87 15.78 -0.14 -6.99
C PRO A 87 14.34 0.16 -7.42
N ALA A 88 13.61 0.87 -6.56
CA ALA A 88 12.22 1.20 -6.83
C ALA A 88 11.88 2.61 -6.35
N GLN A 89 10.86 3.20 -6.96
CA GLN A 89 10.24 4.44 -6.51
C GLN A 89 8.78 4.18 -6.16
N LEU A 90 8.41 4.54 -4.94
CA LEU A 90 7.03 4.59 -4.47
C LEU A 90 6.54 6.03 -4.62
N SER A 91 5.43 6.20 -5.31
CA SER A 91 4.76 7.50 -5.46
C SER A 91 3.28 7.37 -5.15
N GLY A 92 2.67 8.45 -4.68
CA GLY A 92 1.25 8.39 -4.34
C GLY A 92 0.67 9.72 -3.87
N GLN A 93 -0.59 9.64 -3.44
CA GLN A 93 -1.32 10.76 -2.88
C GLN A 93 -2.22 10.29 -1.73
N VAL A 94 -2.23 11.07 -0.65
CA VAL A 94 -3.12 10.89 0.49
C VAL A 94 -4.24 11.92 0.41
N ILE A 95 -5.48 11.45 0.50
CA ILE A 95 -6.68 12.29 0.61
C ILE A 95 -7.49 11.77 1.79
N GLY A 96 -7.53 12.54 2.88
CA GLY A 96 -8.13 12.09 4.13
C GLY A 96 -7.44 10.83 4.68
N ALA A 97 -8.20 9.76 4.89
CA ALA A 97 -7.68 8.47 5.36
C ALA A 97 -7.36 7.49 4.22
N THR A 98 -7.39 7.95 2.96
CA THR A 98 -7.15 7.11 1.78
C THR A 98 -5.82 7.46 1.15
N LEU A 99 -5.00 6.45 0.88
CA LEU A 99 -3.75 6.53 0.15
C LEU A 99 -3.89 5.76 -1.17
N THR A 100 -3.66 6.46 -2.29
CA THR A 100 -3.48 5.84 -3.61
C THR A 100 -2.02 5.92 -4.00
N PHE A 101 -1.44 4.79 -4.43
CA PHE A 101 -0.01 4.71 -4.73
C PHE A 101 0.29 3.84 -5.94
N ALA A 102 1.48 4.04 -6.50
CA ALA A 102 2.08 3.19 -7.52
C ALA A 102 3.57 3.00 -7.23
N ILE A 103 4.13 1.91 -7.71
CA ILE A 103 5.54 1.58 -7.55
C ILE A 103 6.13 1.35 -8.95
N ALA A 104 7.22 2.06 -9.25
CA ALA A 104 8.04 1.79 -10.41
C ALA A 104 9.30 1.05 -9.97
N VAL A 105 9.47 -0.19 -10.40
CA VAL A 105 10.63 -1.04 -10.07
C VAL A 105 11.57 -1.09 -11.26
N ASN A 106 12.82 -0.73 -11.06
CA ASN A 106 13.86 -0.90 -12.07
C ASN A 106 14.38 -2.34 -12.00
N ASP A 107 13.81 -3.22 -12.81
CA ASP A 107 14.26 -4.61 -12.91
C ASP A 107 15.61 -4.65 -13.63
N THR A 108 16.67 -4.71 -12.84
CA THR A 108 18.04 -4.73 -13.33
C THR A 108 18.43 -6.06 -13.95
N VAL A 109 17.67 -7.12 -13.71
CA VAL A 109 17.88 -8.45 -14.31
C VAL A 109 17.28 -8.52 -15.70
N ALA A 110 15.99 -8.18 -15.82
CA ALA A 110 15.31 -8.16 -17.12
C ALA A 110 15.55 -6.85 -17.92
N LYS A 111 16.25 -5.86 -17.33
CA LYS A 111 16.57 -4.55 -17.90
C LYS A 111 15.32 -3.79 -18.38
N GLN A 112 14.31 -3.75 -17.54
CA GLN A 112 13.04 -3.09 -17.81
C GLN A 112 12.50 -2.39 -16.57
N VAL A 113 11.55 -1.47 -16.75
CA VAL A 113 10.79 -0.90 -15.64
C VAL A 113 9.46 -1.64 -15.51
N VAL A 114 9.21 -2.17 -14.31
CA VAL A 114 7.94 -2.82 -13.95
C VAL A 114 7.12 -1.85 -13.14
N SER A 115 5.90 -1.55 -13.58
CA SER A 115 4.96 -0.70 -12.85
C SER A 115 3.92 -1.55 -12.12
N LEU A 116 3.78 -1.33 -10.81
CA LEU A 116 2.80 -1.99 -9.96
C LEU A 116 1.79 -0.96 -9.46
N GLY A 117 0.52 -1.30 -9.48
CA GLY A 117 -0.56 -0.41 -9.08
C GLY A 117 -1.34 0.17 -10.28
N PRO A 118 -2.22 1.19 -10.06
CA PRO A 118 -2.42 1.86 -8.78
C PRO A 118 -3.04 0.97 -7.72
N GLY A 119 -2.52 1.06 -6.49
CA GLY A 119 -3.10 0.47 -5.30
C GLY A 119 -3.83 1.52 -4.46
N THR A 120 -4.94 1.15 -3.83
CA THR A 120 -5.67 2.03 -2.91
C THR A 120 -5.82 1.35 -1.56
N VAL A 121 -5.43 2.05 -0.50
CA VAL A 121 -5.46 1.58 0.89
C VAL A 121 -6.05 2.63 1.81
N GLU A 122 -6.60 2.19 2.93
CA GLU A 122 -7.22 3.04 3.94
C GLU A 122 -6.52 2.85 5.29
N LEU A 123 -6.29 3.94 6.01
CA LEU A 123 -5.66 3.92 7.33
C LEU A 123 -6.52 3.13 8.34
N GLY A 124 -5.87 2.22 9.07
CA GLY A 124 -6.53 1.39 10.09
C GLY A 124 -7.34 0.22 9.55
N LYS A 125 -7.50 0.10 8.24
CA LYS A 125 -8.18 -1.04 7.62
C LYS A 125 -7.27 -2.26 7.61
N VAL A 126 -7.83 -3.43 7.91
CA VAL A 126 -7.11 -4.70 7.80
C VAL A 126 -6.92 -5.04 6.32
N PRO A 127 -5.68 -5.33 5.86
CA PRO A 127 -5.44 -5.73 4.48
C PRO A 127 -6.16 -7.05 4.14
N ASN A 128 -6.81 -7.09 2.98
CA ASN A 128 -7.37 -8.30 2.43
C ASN A 128 -6.40 -8.86 1.38
N MET A 129 -5.43 -9.66 1.83
CA MET A 129 -4.44 -10.27 0.95
C MET A 129 -4.94 -11.61 0.42
N GLY A 130 -4.90 -11.79 -0.90
CA GLY A 130 -5.18 -13.06 -1.53
C GLY A 130 -4.12 -14.12 -1.21
N ALA A 131 -4.45 -15.39 -1.46
CA ALA A 131 -3.48 -16.46 -1.35
C ALA A 131 -2.38 -16.29 -2.41
N CYS A 132 -1.12 -16.34 -1.97
CA CYS A 132 -0.01 -16.31 -2.91
C CYS A 132 0.11 -17.64 -3.65
N PRO A 133 0.30 -17.63 -4.99
CA PRO A 133 0.45 -18.86 -5.74
C PRO A 133 1.71 -19.60 -5.28
N VAL A 134 1.54 -20.81 -4.78
CA VAL A 134 2.67 -21.72 -4.63
C VAL A 134 3.12 -22.14 -6.02
N CYS A 135 4.43 -22.17 -6.29
CA CYS A 135 4.95 -22.67 -7.54
C CYS A 135 4.43 -24.10 -7.74
N ALA A 136 3.53 -24.29 -8.69
CA ALA A 136 3.19 -25.63 -9.13
C ALA A 136 4.45 -26.21 -9.77
N ILE A 137 5.03 -27.26 -9.16
CA ILE A 137 6.14 -27.99 -9.78
C ILE A 137 5.58 -28.57 -11.09
N PRO A 138 6.14 -28.21 -12.26
CA PRO A 138 5.70 -28.77 -13.53
C PRO A 138 5.77 -30.32 -13.43
N GLY A 139 4.62 -31.00 -13.52
CA GLY A 139 4.52 -32.46 -13.42
C GLY A 139 3.90 -33.01 -12.14
N MET A 140 3.65 -32.21 -11.09
CA MET A 140 2.78 -32.64 -9.99
C MET A 140 1.33 -32.29 -10.29
N THR A 141 0.70 -33.10 -11.13
CA THR A 141 -0.76 -33.18 -11.16
C THR A 141 -1.26 -33.64 -9.81
N HIS A 142 -2.34 -33.04 -9.32
CA HIS A 142 -3.06 -33.36 -8.08
C HIS A 142 -3.51 -34.84 -8.00
N ALA A 143 -2.59 -35.75 -7.76
CA ALA A 143 -2.85 -37.18 -7.58
C ALA A 143 -2.58 -37.62 -6.15
N LEU A 144 -2.97 -36.81 -5.18
CA LEU A 144 -3.10 -37.23 -3.77
C LEU A 144 -4.48 -36.82 -3.23
N LEU A 145 -5.53 -37.18 -3.96
CA LEU A 145 -6.85 -37.37 -3.34
C LEU A 145 -6.75 -38.60 -2.44
N ILE A 146 -6.73 -38.34 -1.15
CA ILE A 146 -6.77 -39.27 -0.04
C ILE A 146 -7.89 -40.28 -0.32
N LYS A 147 -7.51 -41.51 -0.62
CA LYS A 147 -8.44 -42.65 -0.73
C LYS A 147 -8.95 -42.96 0.68
N PRO A 148 -10.25 -42.82 0.97
CA PRO A 148 -10.74 -43.18 2.29
C PRO A 148 -10.53 -44.68 2.52
N SER A 149 -9.74 -44.99 3.57
CA SER A 149 -9.58 -46.36 4.05
C SER A 149 -10.93 -46.89 4.54
N ARG A 150 -11.54 -47.80 3.81
CA ARG A 150 -12.65 -48.63 4.33
C ARG A 150 -12.06 -49.60 5.36
N ARG A 151 -12.32 -49.34 6.64
CA ARG A 151 -12.20 -50.36 7.68
C ARG A 151 -13.40 -51.32 7.52
N LYS A 152 -13.10 -52.61 7.39
CA LYS A 152 -14.04 -53.71 7.66
C LYS A 152 -14.11 -53.93 9.17
#